data_36db057fad287693d627b15778ac15c6
#
_entry.id   36db057fad287693d627b15778ac15c6
#
_cell.length_a   1.000
_cell.length_b   1.000
_cell.length_c   1.000
_cell.angle_alpha   90.00
_cell.angle_beta   90.00
_cell.angle_gamma   90.00
#
_symmetry.space_group_name_H-M   'P 1'
#
loop_
_entity.id
_entity.type
_entity.pdbx_description
1 polymer ?
#
loop_
_entity_poly.entity_id
_entity_poly.type
_entity_poly.pdbx_seq_one_letter_code
_entity_poly.pdbx_strand_id
1 'polypeptide(L)'
;MWKFIVILSCKLTNKLSKLTGHAGSVIGGRVARKLDKNILKKIKLPKYVIGITGSSGKSSSTELMYNILTKNNYKVVYNKEGSNTIDGIASLVLNNSRLTGKLKSDVLLMELDEKFMKYVFEYITPTHLMITNITRDQPP
;
A
#
# COMPACT_ATOMS: atom_id res chain seq x y z
N MET A 1 3.44 -10.16 -20.40
CA MET A 1 4.90 -9.85 -20.41
C MET A 1 5.20 -8.50 -19.77
N TRP A 2 4.58 -7.38 -20.18
CA TRP A 2 4.84 -6.03 -19.63
C TRP A 2 4.65 -5.91 -18.10
N LYS A 3 3.55 -6.42 -17.55
CA LYS A 3 3.29 -6.44 -16.10
C LYS A 3 4.42 -7.07 -15.29
N PHE A 4 5.00 -8.16 -15.77
CA PHE A 4 6.14 -8.84 -15.15
C PHE A 4 7.37 -7.91 -15.05
N ILE A 5 7.70 -7.21 -16.13
CA ILE A 5 8.83 -6.26 -16.19
C ILE A 5 8.63 -5.14 -15.17
N VAL A 6 7.43 -4.57 -15.10
CA VAL A 6 7.11 -3.46 -14.18
C VAL A 6 7.21 -3.91 -12.71
N ILE A 7 6.71 -5.11 -12.37
CA ILE A 7 6.83 -5.64 -11.00
C ILE A 7 8.30 -5.91 -10.66
N LEU A 8 9.05 -6.48 -11.59
CA LEU A 8 10.48 -6.76 -11.40
C LEU A 8 11.27 -5.47 -11.19
N SER A 9 11.04 -4.44 -12.01
CA SER A 9 11.67 -3.12 -11.86
C SER A 9 11.41 -2.51 -10.49
N CYS A 10 10.16 -2.57 -9.99
CA CYS A 10 9.82 -2.11 -8.65
C CYS A 10 10.64 -2.84 -7.58
N LYS A 11 10.70 -4.16 -7.64
CA LYS A 11 11.42 -4.99 -6.67
C LYS A 11 12.93 -4.71 -6.68
N LEU A 12 13.52 -4.60 -7.85
CA LEU A 12 14.96 -4.31 -8.01
C LEU A 12 15.28 -2.90 -7.50
N THR A 13 14.50 -1.90 -7.87
CA THR A 13 14.69 -0.52 -7.40
C THR A 13 14.60 -0.43 -5.88
N ASN A 14 13.62 -1.08 -5.26
CA ASN A 14 13.49 -1.09 -3.81
C ASN A 14 14.63 -1.84 -3.11
N LYS A 15 15.13 -2.94 -3.71
CA LYS A 15 16.30 -3.66 -3.18
C LYS A 15 17.56 -2.79 -3.23
N LEU A 16 17.80 -2.11 -4.34
CA LEU A 16 18.94 -1.19 -4.50
C LEU A 16 18.85 0.00 -3.53
N SER A 17 17.67 0.62 -3.41
CA SER A 17 17.45 1.74 -2.50
C SER A 17 17.70 1.38 -1.02
N LYS A 18 17.35 0.16 -0.61
CA LYS A 18 17.67 -0.33 0.75
C LYS A 18 19.17 -0.48 0.98
N LEU A 19 19.94 -0.89 -0.03
CA LEU A 19 21.39 -1.03 0.06
C LEU A 19 22.10 0.34 0.18
N THR A 20 21.51 1.41 -0.33
CA THR A 20 22.04 2.78 -0.25
C THR A 20 21.58 3.56 0.99
N GLY A 21 20.96 2.88 1.98
CA GLY A 21 20.54 3.48 3.25
C GLY A 21 19.31 4.39 3.16
N HIS A 22 18.66 4.47 2.01
CA HIS A 22 17.40 5.21 1.87
C HIS A 22 16.22 4.33 2.29
N ALA A 23 15.25 4.90 2.99
CA ALA A 23 13.96 4.25 3.24
C ALA A 23 13.26 3.99 1.90
N GLY A 24 13.56 2.84 1.28
CA GLY A 24 13.24 2.50 -0.12
C GLY A 24 11.75 2.25 -0.41
N SER A 25 10.87 2.68 0.51
CA SER A 25 9.46 2.30 0.46
C SER A 25 8.66 2.94 -0.68
N VAL A 26 9.09 4.08 -1.22
CA VAL A 26 8.32 4.86 -2.21
C VAL A 26 8.90 4.81 -3.62
N ILE A 27 10.24 4.71 -3.73
CA ILE A 27 10.96 4.88 -5.01
C ILE A 27 10.55 3.81 -6.05
N GLY A 28 10.48 2.56 -5.64
CA GLY A 28 10.10 1.47 -6.56
C GLY A 28 8.67 1.60 -7.09
N GLY A 29 7.74 2.06 -6.26
CA GLY A 29 6.37 2.33 -6.69
C GLY A 29 6.28 3.48 -7.68
N ARG A 30 7.08 4.53 -7.46
CA ARG A 30 7.18 5.66 -8.40
C ARG A 30 7.72 5.22 -9.76
N VAL A 31 8.80 4.42 -9.78
CA VAL A 31 9.35 3.87 -11.02
C VAL A 31 8.32 2.99 -11.73
N ALA A 32 7.68 2.08 -11.02
CA ALA A 32 6.67 1.20 -11.59
C ALA A 32 5.49 1.98 -12.20
N ARG A 33 5.00 3.02 -11.51
CA ARG A 33 3.89 3.84 -12.01
C ARG A 33 4.29 4.76 -13.16
N LYS A 34 5.56 5.14 -13.26
CA LYS A 34 6.08 5.82 -14.48
C LYS A 34 6.10 4.89 -15.68
N LEU A 35 6.43 3.61 -15.48
CA LEU A 35 6.42 2.60 -16.54
C LEU A 35 5.00 2.18 -16.95
N ASP A 36 4.11 2.07 -15.96
CA ASP A 36 2.70 1.71 -16.18
C ASP A 36 1.80 2.37 -15.10
N LYS A 37 1.17 3.49 -15.45
CA LYS A 37 0.28 4.24 -14.54
C LYS A 37 -0.84 3.35 -13.96
N ASN A 38 -1.31 2.38 -14.72
CA ASN A 38 -2.41 1.49 -14.35
C ASN A 38 -1.96 0.15 -13.76
N ILE A 39 -0.68 0.01 -13.39
CA ILE A 39 -0.14 -1.27 -12.90
C ILE A 39 -0.94 -1.84 -11.73
N LEU A 40 -1.39 -1.00 -10.79
CA LEU A 40 -2.16 -1.44 -9.63
C LEU A 40 -3.49 -2.09 -9.99
N LYS A 41 -4.17 -1.61 -11.04
CA LYS A 41 -5.41 -2.22 -11.56
C LYS A 41 -5.19 -3.61 -12.16
N LYS A 42 -3.94 -3.94 -12.51
CA LYS A 42 -3.55 -5.23 -13.10
C LYS A 42 -3.11 -6.26 -12.04
N ILE A 43 -3.08 -5.87 -10.76
CA ILE A 43 -2.72 -6.75 -9.65
C ILE A 43 -3.99 -7.42 -9.10
N LYS A 44 -3.93 -8.74 -8.96
CA LYS A 44 -4.98 -9.50 -8.27
C LYS A 44 -4.81 -9.32 -6.77
N LEU A 45 -5.68 -8.50 -6.19
CA LEU A 45 -5.72 -8.21 -4.75
C LEU A 45 -6.37 -9.38 -3.97
N PRO A 46 -6.16 -9.47 -2.64
CA PRO A 46 -6.81 -10.44 -1.78
C PRO A 46 -8.30 -10.11 -1.61
N LYS A 47 -9.03 -11.03 -0.97
CA LYS A 47 -10.46 -10.87 -0.68
C LYS A 47 -10.74 -9.65 0.21
N TYR A 48 -9.85 -9.40 1.17
CA TYR A 48 -10.01 -8.31 2.14
C TYR A 48 -9.00 -7.21 1.83
N VAL A 49 -9.52 -6.05 1.47
CA VAL A 49 -8.76 -4.81 1.26
C VAL A 49 -9.33 -3.78 2.22
N ILE A 50 -8.55 -3.46 3.27
CA ILE A 50 -8.98 -2.61 4.37
C ILE A 50 -8.22 -1.29 4.26
N GLY A 51 -8.96 -0.18 4.21
CA GLY A 51 -8.42 1.17 4.32
C GLY A 51 -8.69 1.73 5.71
N ILE A 52 -7.70 2.37 6.33
CA ILE A 52 -7.86 3.12 7.59
C ILE A 52 -7.42 4.56 7.32
N THR A 53 -8.32 5.49 7.60
CA THR A 53 -8.09 6.93 7.43
C THR A 53 -8.67 7.73 8.59
N GLY A 54 -8.47 9.04 8.59
CA GLY A 54 -8.97 9.99 9.59
C GLY A 54 -7.90 10.98 10.03
N SER A 55 -8.26 11.99 10.76
CA SER A 55 -7.35 13.08 11.16
C SER A 55 -6.26 12.58 12.14
N SER A 56 -6.64 11.78 13.13
CA SER A 56 -5.70 11.23 14.13
C SER A 56 -5.98 9.75 14.41
N GLY A 57 -5.02 9.05 15.03
CA GLY A 57 -5.17 7.64 15.45
C GLY A 57 -5.05 6.61 14.33
N LYS A 58 -4.77 7.00 13.10
CA LYS A 58 -4.61 6.09 11.94
C LYS A 58 -3.57 5.00 12.19
N SER A 59 -2.36 5.38 12.55
CA SER A 59 -1.24 4.44 12.72
C SER A 59 -1.50 3.46 13.86
N SER A 60 -1.98 3.95 15.01
CA SER A 60 -2.32 3.09 16.17
C SER A 60 -3.45 2.11 15.82
N SER A 61 -4.48 2.57 15.10
CA SER A 61 -5.58 1.71 14.66
C SER A 61 -5.12 0.67 13.64
N THR A 62 -4.23 1.07 12.71
CA THR A 62 -3.65 0.16 11.72
C THR A 62 -2.79 -0.91 12.38
N GLU A 63 -1.95 -0.53 13.35
CA GLU A 63 -1.12 -1.48 14.08
C GLU A 63 -1.96 -2.44 14.94
N LEU A 64 -2.99 -1.94 15.62
CA LEU A 64 -3.94 -2.76 16.36
C LEU A 64 -4.63 -3.77 15.45
N MET A 65 -5.16 -3.32 14.30
CA MET A 65 -5.81 -4.17 13.32
C MET A 65 -4.84 -5.23 12.76
N TYR A 66 -3.61 -4.83 12.44
CA TYR A 66 -2.55 -5.76 12.01
C TYR A 66 -2.31 -6.86 13.04
N ASN A 67 -2.17 -6.49 14.33
CA ASN A 67 -1.94 -7.43 15.41
C ASN A 67 -3.12 -8.39 15.61
N ILE A 68 -4.35 -7.90 15.54
CA ILE A 68 -5.56 -8.73 15.65
C ILE A 68 -5.60 -9.75 14.50
N LEU A 69 -5.40 -9.29 13.25
CA LEU A 69 -5.49 -10.15 12.07
C LEU A 69 -4.37 -11.21 12.06
N THR A 70 -3.14 -10.82 12.40
CA THR A 70 -2.01 -11.76 12.42
C THR A 70 -2.13 -12.79 13.54
N LYS A 71 -2.65 -12.43 14.73
CA LYS A 71 -2.97 -13.37 15.80
C LYS A 71 -4.06 -14.37 15.42
N ASN A 72 -4.93 -14.01 14.48
CA ASN A 72 -5.94 -14.90 13.91
C ASN A 72 -5.46 -15.60 12.61
N ASN A 73 -4.14 -15.73 12.42
CA ASN A 73 -3.49 -16.46 11.34
C ASN A 73 -3.72 -15.90 9.93
N TYR A 74 -4.16 -14.65 9.78
CA TYR A 74 -4.21 -13.99 8.47
C TYR A 74 -2.81 -13.52 8.05
N LYS A 75 -2.46 -13.72 6.78
CA LYS A 75 -1.28 -13.09 6.17
C LYS A 75 -1.63 -11.68 5.75
N VAL A 76 -1.10 -10.71 6.48
CA VAL A 76 -1.38 -9.28 6.28
C VAL A 76 -0.19 -8.60 5.62
N VAL A 77 -0.47 -7.81 4.59
CA VAL A 77 0.47 -6.84 4.01
C VAL A 77 -0.04 -5.45 4.36
N TYR A 78 0.81 -4.61 4.97
CA TYR A 78 0.44 -3.25 5.37
C TYR A 78 1.60 -2.26 5.26
N ASN A 79 1.31 -0.96 5.18
CA ASN A 79 2.29 0.11 5.08
C ASN A 79 2.70 0.62 6.46
N LYS A 80 3.73 -0.01 7.05
CA LYS A 80 4.21 0.27 8.42
C LYS A 80 4.80 1.68 8.60
N GLU A 81 5.35 2.31 7.58
CA GLU A 81 6.23 3.49 7.75
C GLU A 81 5.70 4.72 6.99
N GLY A 82 4.44 5.11 7.21
CA GLY A 82 3.94 6.39 6.70
C GLY A 82 3.97 6.57 5.17
N SER A 83 4.11 5.48 4.41
CA SER A 83 4.05 5.49 2.95
C SER A 83 2.60 5.59 2.45
N ASN A 84 1.90 6.65 2.90
CA ASN A 84 0.46 6.82 2.72
C ASN A 84 0.10 7.43 1.36
N THR A 85 1.10 7.62 0.50
CA THR A 85 0.94 8.11 -0.87
C THR A 85 0.67 6.97 -1.84
N ILE A 86 0.12 7.29 -3.00
CA ILE A 86 -0.12 6.29 -4.07
C ILE A 86 1.16 5.55 -4.50
N ASP A 87 2.32 6.23 -4.51
CA ASP A 87 3.60 5.59 -4.85
C ASP A 87 4.07 4.63 -3.75
N GLY A 88 3.82 4.97 -2.48
CA GLY A 88 4.09 4.09 -1.34
C GLY A 88 3.21 2.85 -1.37
N ILE A 89 1.92 3.00 -1.58
CA ILE A 89 0.98 1.89 -1.74
C ILE A 89 1.34 1.02 -2.95
N ALA A 90 1.74 1.63 -4.08
CA ALA A 90 2.20 0.89 -5.24
C ALA A 90 3.45 0.05 -4.92
N SER A 91 4.42 0.65 -4.23
CA SER A 91 5.62 -0.04 -3.77
C SER A 91 5.29 -1.23 -2.88
N LEU A 92 4.42 -1.03 -1.88
CA LEU A 92 3.95 -2.07 -0.96
C LEU A 92 3.33 -3.24 -1.71
N VAL A 93 2.35 -2.95 -2.56
CA VAL A 93 1.59 -3.97 -3.30
C VAL A 93 2.50 -4.75 -4.25
N LEU A 94 3.34 -4.05 -5.04
CA LEU A 94 4.20 -4.69 -6.03
C LEU A 94 5.33 -5.51 -5.40
N ASN A 95 5.93 -5.04 -4.30
CA ASN A 95 6.95 -5.80 -3.57
C ASN A 95 6.41 -7.12 -3.01
N ASN A 96 5.17 -7.11 -2.53
CA ASN A 96 4.54 -8.29 -1.95
C ASN A 96 3.77 -9.13 -2.98
N SER A 97 3.75 -8.75 -4.25
CA SER A 97 3.13 -9.52 -5.32
C SER A 97 4.09 -10.56 -5.91
N ARG A 98 3.50 -11.66 -6.41
CA ARG A 98 4.21 -12.54 -7.35
C ARG A 98 4.44 -11.80 -8.67
N LEU A 99 5.42 -12.20 -9.44
CA LEU A 99 5.69 -11.64 -10.77
C LEU A 99 4.51 -11.85 -11.74
N THR A 100 3.66 -12.83 -11.46
CA THR A 100 2.39 -13.05 -12.18
C THR A 100 1.33 -11.97 -11.88
N GLY A 101 1.56 -11.10 -10.88
CA GLY A 101 0.66 -10.04 -10.48
C GLY A 101 -0.42 -10.45 -9.48
N LYS A 102 -0.16 -11.44 -8.63
CA LYS A 102 -1.04 -11.79 -7.49
C LYS A 102 -0.37 -11.39 -6.19
N LEU A 103 -1.06 -10.61 -5.35
CA LEU A 103 -0.59 -10.27 -4.00
C LEU A 103 -0.52 -11.52 -3.12
N LYS A 104 0.56 -11.67 -2.35
CA LYS A 104 0.80 -12.84 -1.48
C LYS A 104 0.29 -12.59 -0.06
N SER A 105 -0.98 -12.28 0.08
CA SER A 105 -1.60 -12.05 1.40
C SER A 105 -3.08 -12.43 1.37
N ASP A 106 -3.66 -12.60 2.55
CA ASP A 106 -5.09 -12.77 2.76
C ASP A 106 -5.76 -11.41 2.93
N VAL A 107 -5.02 -10.44 3.45
CA VAL A 107 -5.46 -9.07 3.72
C VAL A 107 -4.44 -8.07 3.18
N LEU A 108 -4.91 -7.03 2.50
CA LEU A 108 -4.19 -5.80 2.25
C LEU A 108 -4.75 -4.73 3.20
N LEU A 109 -3.93 -4.29 4.15
CA LEU A 109 -4.29 -3.26 5.12
C LEU A 109 -3.53 -1.98 4.78
N MET A 110 -4.25 -0.89 4.54
CA MET A 110 -3.69 0.37 4.10
C MET A 110 -4.02 1.48 5.08
N GLU A 111 -2.99 2.08 5.68
CA GLU A 111 -3.11 3.40 6.28
C GLU A 111 -3.11 4.44 5.17
N LEU A 112 -4.12 5.30 5.13
CA LEU A 112 -4.34 6.26 4.07
C LEU A 112 -4.42 7.67 4.65
N ASP A 113 -3.64 8.58 4.09
CA ASP A 113 -3.80 10.01 4.34
C ASP A 113 -5.08 10.49 3.63
N GLU A 114 -5.92 11.26 4.31
CA GLU A 114 -7.18 11.77 3.80
C GLU A 114 -7.01 12.61 2.53
N LYS A 115 -5.88 13.30 2.37
CA LYS A 115 -5.57 14.09 1.16
C LYS A 115 -5.27 13.22 -0.05
N PHE A 116 -4.67 12.04 0.17
CA PHE A 116 -4.23 11.13 -0.89
C PHE A 116 -5.18 9.97 -1.15
N MET A 117 -6.13 9.72 -0.25
CA MET A 117 -7.07 8.60 -0.32
C MET A 117 -7.81 8.53 -1.67
N LYS A 118 -8.30 9.66 -2.18
CA LYS A 118 -8.98 9.72 -3.48
C LYS A 118 -8.11 9.18 -4.63
N TYR A 119 -6.82 9.47 -4.62
CA TYR A 119 -5.90 9.00 -5.67
C TYR A 119 -5.61 7.51 -5.57
N VAL A 120 -5.61 6.95 -4.35
CA VAL A 120 -5.48 5.51 -4.14
C VAL A 120 -6.73 4.79 -4.63
N PHE A 121 -7.91 5.33 -4.34
CA PHE A 121 -9.19 4.70 -4.71
C PHE A 121 -9.46 4.68 -6.22
N GLU A 122 -8.80 5.52 -7.01
CA GLU A 122 -8.81 5.40 -8.47
C GLU A 122 -8.24 4.05 -8.97
N TYR A 123 -7.39 3.40 -8.17
CA TYR A 123 -6.67 2.18 -8.55
C TYR A 123 -6.99 0.97 -7.68
N ILE A 124 -7.27 1.19 -6.39
CA ILE A 124 -7.55 0.14 -5.40
C ILE A 124 -8.82 0.54 -4.64
N THR A 125 -9.90 -0.19 -4.88
CA THR A 125 -11.14 -0.01 -4.11
C THR A 125 -11.08 -0.87 -2.84
N PRO A 126 -11.14 -0.29 -1.64
CA PRO A 126 -11.20 -1.06 -0.42
C PRO A 126 -12.54 -1.81 -0.31
N THR A 127 -12.49 -3.01 0.26
CA THR A 127 -13.70 -3.76 0.64
C THR A 127 -14.28 -3.27 1.96
N HIS A 128 -13.40 -2.70 2.81
CA HIS A 128 -13.76 -2.13 4.12
C HIS A 128 -13.00 -0.83 4.31
N LEU A 129 -13.67 0.18 4.80
CA LEU A 129 -13.07 1.47 5.14
C LEU A 129 -13.40 1.82 6.59
N MET A 130 -12.35 2.06 7.37
CA MET A 130 -12.44 2.55 8.74
C MET A 130 -12.02 4.02 8.77
N ILE A 131 -12.87 4.87 9.34
CA ILE A 131 -12.57 6.28 9.60
C ILE A 131 -12.46 6.45 11.10
N THR A 132 -11.26 6.79 11.58
CA THR A 132 -11.00 6.92 13.03
C THR A 132 -11.71 8.13 13.62
N ASN A 133 -11.57 9.25 12.96
CA ASN A 133 -12.28 10.51 13.30
C ASN A 133 -12.18 11.48 12.12
N ILE A 134 -13.05 12.50 12.17
CA ILE A 134 -13.05 13.61 11.20
C ILE A 134 -12.97 14.89 12.02
N THR A 135 -11.76 15.43 12.17
CA THR A 135 -11.54 16.71 12.85
C THR A 135 -10.81 17.67 11.92
N ARG A 136 -10.91 18.95 12.18
CA ARG A 136 -10.23 19.98 11.38
C ARG A 136 -8.81 20.18 11.93
N ASP A 137 -7.92 19.25 11.65
CA ASP A 137 -6.54 19.25 12.17
C ASP A 137 -5.56 20.12 11.39
N GLN A 138 -5.97 20.72 10.30
CA GLN A 138 -5.09 21.56 9.50
C GLN A 138 -5.77 22.91 9.22
N PRO A 139 -5.03 24.04 9.42
CA PRO A 139 -5.52 25.35 9.01
C PRO A 139 -5.76 25.36 7.48
N PRO A 140 -6.64 26.22 7.02
CA PRO A 140 -6.97 26.36 5.60
C PRO A 140 -5.75 26.76 4.76
#